data_9042554232738ce87e840728f053a250
#
_entry.id   9042554232738ce87e840728f053a250
#
_cell.length_a   1.000
_cell.length_b   1.000
_cell.length_c   1.000
_cell.angle_alpha   90.00
_cell.angle_beta   90.00
_cell.angle_gamma   90.00
#
_symmetry.space_group_name_H-M   'P 1'
#
loop_
_entity.id
_entity.type
_entity.pdbx_description
1 polymer ?
#
loop_
_entity_poly.entity_id
_entity_poly.type
_entity_poly.pdbx_seq_one_letter_code
_entity_poly.pdbx_strand_id
1 'polypeptide(L)'
;MNVSDWIAEYLSGHYGIKDIFGYQGTMVAWFADAIDRCDGIQNHSCQHEQGASFAACGYALSTGRLGAAYATSGPGAVNLLQGVANAYMDSTPVIYITGQVNTYEYAGVEGLRQQAFQEIDIV
;
A
#
# COMPACT_ATOMS: atom_id res chain seq x y z
N MET A 1 -14.80 12.29 9.23
CA MET A 1 -14.19 10.99 8.88
C MET A 1 -14.42 10.76 7.40
N ASN A 2 -13.38 10.69 6.64
CA ASN A 2 -13.40 10.32 5.22
C ASN A 2 -13.04 8.83 5.07
N VAL A 3 -13.03 8.32 3.82
CA VAL A 3 -12.74 6.89 3.56
C VAL A 3 -11.33 6.51 4.02
N SER A 4 -10.35 7.39 3.82
CA SER A 4 -8.96 7.13 4.24
C SER A 4 -8.85 7.04 5.76
N ASP A 5 -9.52 7.93 6.50
CA ASP A 5 -9.58 7.87 7.96
C ASP A 5 -10.18 6.54 8.43
N TRP A 6 -11.31 6.15 7.81
CA TRP A 6 -11.97 4.89 8.15
C TRP A 6 -11.06 3.68 7.91
N ILE A 7 -10.34 3.65 6.75
CA ILE A 7 -9.41 2.56 6.45
C ILE A 7 -8.30 2.51 7.50
N ALA A 8 -7.70 3.66 7.86
CA ALA A 8 -6.64 3.73 8.86
C ALA A 8 -7.11 3.17 10.22
N GLU A 9 -8.26 3.64 10.70
CA GLU A 9 -8.86 3.15 11.94
C GLU A 9 -9.19 1.65 11.88
N TYR A 10 -9.66 1.16 10.75
CA TYR A 10 -9.98 -0.26 10.56
C TYR A 10 -8.72 -1.13 10.56
N LEU A 11 -7.65 -0.68 9.91
CA LEU A 11 -6.35 -1.37 9.92
C LEU A 11 -5.78 -1.47 11.34
N SER A 12 -5.85 -0.38 12.10
CA SER A 12 -5.39 -0.36 13.49
C SER A 12 -6.27 -1.19 14.41
N GLY A 13 -7.58 -0.92 14.39
CA GLY A 13 -8.51 -1.47 15.37
C GLY A 13 -8.93 -2.91 15.10
N HIS A 14 -9.15 -3.28 13.82
CA HIS A 14 -9.63 -4.61 13.44
C HIS A 14 -8.49 -5.58 13.17
N TYR A 15 -7.50 -5.18 12.37
CA TYR A 15 -6.35 -6.02 12.04
C TYR A 15 -5.17 -5.89 13.00
N GLY A 16 -5.19 -4.92 13.89
CA GLY A 16 -4.12 -4.69 14.87
C GLY A 16 -2.80 -4.28 14.25
N ILE A 17 -2.84 -3.66 13.04
CA ILE A 17 -1.64 -3.16 12.39
C ILE A 17 -1.05 -2.03 13.23
N LYS A 18 0.24 -2.16 13.57
CA LYS A 18 0.99 -1.17 14.35
C LYS A 18 2.02 -0.42 13.53
N ASP A 19 2.48 -1.03 12.46
CA ASP A 19 3.52 -0.49 11.60
C ASP A 19 3.11 -0.67 10.14
N ILE A 20 3.19 0.41 9.36
CA ILE A 20 2.94 0.40 7.93
C ILE A 20 4.12 1.02 7.19
N PHE A 21 4.52 0.42 6.11
CA PHE A 21 5.67 0.83 5.30
C PHE A 21 5.20 1.38 3.96
N GLY A 22 5.68 2.55 3.56
CA GLY A 22 5.21 3.10 2.30
C GLY A 22 6.13 4.12 1.68
N TYR A 23 5.84 4.42 0.43
CA TYR A 23 6.41 5.53 -0.29
C TYR A 23 5.30 6.45 -0.79
N GLN A 24 5.46 7.74 -0.54
CA GLN A 24 4.43 8.72 -0.82
C GLN A 24 4.22 8.94 -2.32
N GLY A 25 2.98 9.26 -2.67
CA GLY A 25 2.60 9.64 -4.02
C GLY A 25 1.20 10.23 -4.02
N THR A 26 0.84 10.92 -5.09
CA THR A 26 -0.40 11.71 -5.15
C THR A 26 -1.65 10.90 -4.83
N MET A 27 -1.75 9.68 -5.37
CA MET A 27 -2.98 8.88 -5.23
C MET A 27 -3.14 8.22 -3.86
N VAL A 28 -2.13 8.27 -3.00
CA VAL A 28 -2.18 7.81 -1.61
C VAL A 28 -1.94 8.92 -0.59
N ALA A 29 -1.87 10.18 -1.02
CA ALA A 29 -1.58 11.30 -0.13
C ALA A 29 -2.59 11.41 1.03
N TRP A 30 -3.89 11.31 0.74
CA TRP A 30 -4.94 11.32 1.76
C TRP A 30 -4.88 10.11 2.70
N PHE A 31 -4.46 8.96 2.17
CA PHE A 31 -4.28 7.76 2.98
C PHE A 31 -3.07 7.89 3.90
N ALA A 32 -1.93 8.37 3.38
CA ALA A 32 -0.73 8.61 4.20
C ALA A 32 -1.00 9.61 5.33
N ASP A 33 -1.69 10.73 5.03
CA ASP A 33 -2.12 11.70 6.02
C ASP A 33 -3.06 11.09 7.08
N ALA A 34 -3.99 10.24 6.66
CA ALA A 34 -4.88 9.54 7.58
C ALA A 34 -4.13 8.57 8.50
N ILE A 35 -3.14 7.85 7.97
CA ILE A 35 -2.26 6.98 8.77
C ILE A 35 -1.46 7.81 9.78
N ASP A 36 -0.89 8.95 9.38
CA ASP A 36 -0.09 9.81 10.26
C ASP A 36 -0.93 10.43 11.39
N ARG A 37 -2.24 10.59 11.17
CA ARG A 37 -3.20 11.05 12.19
C ARG A 37 -3.82 9.95 13.04
N CYS A 38 -3.68 8.69 12.61
CA CYS A 38 -4.30 7.55 13.29
C CYS A 38 -3.48 7.14 14.51
N ASP A 39 -4.06 7.26 15.69
CA ASP A 39 -3.43 6.75 16.90
C ASP A 39 -3.26 5.21 16.82
N GLY A 40 -2.02 4.76 16.99
CA GLY A 40 -1.72 3.32 17.07
C GLY A 40 -1.16 2.70 15.80
N ILE A 41 -0.97 3.47 14.72
CA ILE A 41 -0.16 3.05 13.57
C ILE A 41 1.05 3.97 13.41
N GLN A 42 2.23 3.38 13.32
CA GLN A 42 3.45 4.10 12.96
C GLN A 42 3.65 4.00 11.44
N ASN A 43 3.72 5.15 10.77
CA ASN A 43 4.03 5.23 9.35
C ASN A 43 5.55 5.27 9.15
N HIS A 44 6.09 4.33 8.39
CA HIS A 44 7.52 4.25 8.05
C HIS A 44 7.71 4.63 6.58
N SER A 45 8.18 5.85 6.35
CA SER A 45 8.49 6.31 4.99
C SER A 45 9.75 5.63 4.48
N CYS A 46 9.63 4.89 3.39
CA CYS A 46 10.74 4.22 2.71
C CYS A 46 11.25 5.07 1.55
N GLN A 47 12.44 4.74 1.03
CA GLN A 47 13.03 5.45 -0.11
C GLN A 47 12.56 4.89 -1.47
N HIS A 48 11.91 3.72 -1.45
CA HIS A 48 11.41 3.04 -2.64
C HIS A 48 10.34 2.02 -2.25
N GLU A 49 9.32 1.84 -3.10
CA GLU A 49 8.17 0.96 -2.80
C GLU A 49 8.57 -0.51 -2.65
N GLN A 50 9.54 -0.98 -3.44
CA GLN A 50 10.07 -2.33 -3.28
C GLN A 50 10.67 -2.52 -1.87
N GLY A 51 11.42 -1.54 -1.37
CA GLY A 51 11.93 -1.56 0.00
C GLY A 51 10.80 -1.61 1.03
N ALA A 52 9.73 -0.84 0.82
CA ALA A 52 8.54 -0.88 1.67
C ALA A 52 7.86 -2.25 1.68
N SER A 53 7.72 -2.88 0.51
CA SER A 53 7.10 -4.20 0.39
C SER A 53 7.89 -5.28 1.13
N PHE A 54 9.22 -5.30 1.02
CA PHE A 54 10.07 -6.24 1.75
C PHE A 54 10.18 -5.91 3.24
N ALA A 55 10.13 -4.63 3.62
CA ALA A 55 10.08 -4.24 5.03
C ALA A 55 8.82 -4.80 5.72
N ALA A 56 7.67 -4.73 5.05
CA ALA A 56 6.42 -5.32 5.54
C ALA A 56 6.52 -6.86 5.67
N CYS A 57 7.16 -7.54 4.70
CA CYS A 57 7.43 -8.98 4.80
C CYS A 57 8.34 -9.29 6.01
N GLY A 58 9.45 -8.57 6.13
CA GLY A 58 10.39 -8.75 7.25
C GLY A 58 9.74 -8.50 8.60
N TYR A 59 8.90 -7.48 8.70
CA TYR A 59 8.10 -7.20 9.89
C TYR A 59 7.19 -8.38 10.25
N ALA A 60 6.44 -8.87 9.26
CA ALA A 60 5.52 -10.00 9.48
C ALA A 60 6.27 -11.25 9.96
N LEU A 61 7.39 -11.59 9.31
CA LEU A 61 8.21 -12.74 9.68
C LEU A 61 8.85 -12.61 11.06
N SER A 62 9.34 -11.42 11.41
CA SER A 62 10.04 -11.20 12.68
C SER A 62 9.11 -11.08 13.88
N THR A 63 7.90 -10.56 13.67
CA THR A 63 6.96 -10.29 14.76
C THR A 63 5.84 -11.31 14.88
N GLY A 64 5.60 -12.11 13.84
CA GLY A 64 4.43 -12.98 13.73
C GLY A 64 3.10 -12.21 13.57
N ARG A 65 3.16 -10.92 13.23
CA ARG A 65 2.00 -10.04 13.03
C ARG A 65 1.76 -9.81 11.55
N LEU A 66 0.59 -9.28 11.24
CA LEU A 66 0.26 -8.85 9.89
C LEU A 66 1.13 -7.65 9.50
N GLY A 67 1.89 -7.78 8.41
CA GLY A 67 2.61 -6.67 7.80
C GLY A 67 1.68 -5.79 6.95
N ALA A 68 2.06 -4.56 6.72
CA ALA A 68 1.33 -3.67 5.83
C ALA A 68 2.27 -2.78 5.02
N ALA A 69 1.98 -2.61 3.73
CA ALA A 69 2.68 -1.65 2.89
C ALA A 69 1.73 -0.92 1.95
N TYR A 70 2.10 0.29 1.56
CA TYR A 70 1.33 1.07 0.59
C TYR A 70 2.20 1.76 -0.45
N ALA A 71 1.62 1.99 -1.62
CA ALA A 71 2.23 2.75 -2.69
C ALA A 71 1.19 3.48 -3.54
N THR A 72 1.63 4.47 -4.29
CA THR A 72 0.78 5.17 -5.26
C THR A 72 0.43 4.27 -6.45
N SER A 73 -0.48 4.73 -7.29
CA SER A 73 -0.87 4.04 -8.52
C SER A 73 0.26 3.90 -9.53
N GLY A 74 0.09 3.04 -10.50
CA GLY A 74 0.98 2.89 -11.64
C GLY A 74 2.36 2.36 -11.25
N PRO A 75 3.45 3.09 -11.51
CA PRO A 75 4.80 2.61 -11.25
C PRO A 75 5.05 2.30 -9.78
N GLY A 76 4.40 3.00 -8.85
CA GLY A 76 4.50 2.70 -7.42
C GLY A 76 3.92 1.33 -7.09
N ALA A 77 2.74 1.01 -7.60
CA ALA A 77 2.12 -0.31 -7.45
C ALA A 77 2.98 -1.41 -8.09
N VAL A 78 3.51 -1.18 -9.28
CA VAL A 78 4.42 -2.13 -9.96
C VAL A 78 5.66 -2.42 -9.12
N ASN A 79 6.21 -1.40 -8.47
CA ASN A 79 7.37 -1.59 -7.60
C ASN A 79 7.08 -2.42 -6.32
N LEU A 80 5.81 -2.49 -5.89
CA LEU A 80 5.42 -3.39 -4.79
C LEU A 80 5.40 -4.87 -5.20
N LEU A 81 5.20 -5.17 -6.49
CA LEU A 81 4.90 -6.53 -6.96
C LEU A 81 5.94 -7.58 -6.56
N GLN A 82 7.19 -7.22 -6.44
CA GLN A 82 8.22 -8.18 -5.99
C GLN A 82 7.97 -8.65 -4.57
N GLY A 83 7.62 -7.72 -3.67
CA GLY A 83 7.26 -8.09 -2.30
C GLY A 83 5.93 -8.83 -2.22
N VAL A 84 4.96 -8.47 -3.07
CA VAL A 84 3.68 -9.20 -3.19
C VAL A 84 3.93 -10.65 -3.61
N ALA A 85 4.73 -10.86 -4.67
CA ALA A 85 5.09 -12.20 -5.12
C ALA A 85 5.83 -13.00 -4.04
N ASN A 86 6.79 -12.37 -3.35
CA ASN A 86 7.51 -13.00 -2.25
C ASN A 86 6.57 -13.39 -1.10
N ALA A 87 5.72 -12.47 -0.66
CA ALA A 87 4.76 -12.74 0.41
C ALA A 87 3.81 -13.88 0.05
N TYR A 88 3.33 -13.89 -1.20
CA TYR A 88 2.44 -14.94 -1.71
C TYR A 88 3.13 -16.31 -1.74
N MET A 89 4.33 -16.41 -2.30
CA MET A 89 5.07 -17.68 -2.42
C MET A 89 5.47 -18.24 -1.06
N ASP A 90 5.83 -17.38 -0.11
CA ASP A 90 6.27 -17.77 1.23
C ASP A 90 5.13 -17.82 2.26
N SER A 91 3.89 -17.56 1.82
CA SER A 91 2.71 -17.47 2.70
C SER A 91 2.91 -16.48 3.87
N THR A 92 3.62 -15.38 3.61
CA THR A 92 3.86 -14.32 4.60
C THR A 92 2.63 -13.40 4.66
N PRO A 93 2.03 -13.17 5.84
CA PRO A 93 0.82 -12.37 5.95
C PRO A 93 1.13 -10.88 5.81
N VAL A 94 0.84 -10.30 4.66
CA VAL A 94 1.02 -8.87 4.39
C VAL A 94 -0.18 -8.30 3.65
N ILE A 95 -0.66 -7.14 4.06
CA ILE A 95 -1.64 -6.33 3.31
C ILE A 95 -0.87 -5.32 2.46
N TYR A 96 -1.16 -5.30 1.17
CA TYR A 96 -0.65 -4.30 0.24
C TYR A 96 -1.79 -3.39 -0.21
N ILE A 97 -1.58 -2.09 -0.12
CA ILE A 97 -2.57 -1.06 -0.46
C ILE A 97 -2.00 -0.18 -1.56
N THR A 98 -2.70 -0.09 -2.67
CA THR A 98 -2.32 0.79 -3.77
C THR A 98 -3.36 1.87 -4.01
N GLY A 99 -2.91 3.06 -4.36
CA GLY A 99 -3.78 4.09 -4.86
C GLY A 99 -4.21 3.80 -6.29
N GLN A 100 -5.27 4.47 -6.75
CA GLN A 100 -5.66 4.49 -8.15
C GLN A 100 -6.02 5.91 -8.55
N VAL A 101 -5.88 6.22 -9.82
CA VAL A 101 -6.33 7.49 -10.38
C VAL A 101 -7.85 7.64 -10.29
N ASN A 102 -8.33 8.86 -10.42
CA ASN A 102 -9.76 9.11 -10.44
C ASN A 102 -10.44 8.39 -11.62
N THR A 103 -11.72 8.05 -11.45
CA THR A 103 -12.49 7.30 -12.45
C THR A 103 -12.52 7.97 -13.82
N TYR A 104 -12.48 9.30 -13.89
CA TYR A 104 -12.43 10.05 -15.16
C TYR A 104 -11.03 10.07 -15.81
N GLU A 105 -9.98 9.80 -15.03
CA GLU A 105 -8.60 9.66 -15.50
C GLU A 105 -8.27 8.21 -15.85
N TYR A 106 -9.09 7.30 -15.37
CA TYR A 106 -9.01 5.88 -15.67
C TYR A 106 -9.31 5.71 -17.17
N ALA A 107 -8.24 5.76 -17.93
CA ALA A 107 -8.35 5.69 -19.36
C ALA A 107 -8.89 4.31 -19.77
N GLY A 108 -10.02 4.31 -20.43
CA GLY A 108 -10.21 3.31 -21.44
C GLY A 108 -8.98 3.23 -22.33
N VAL A 109 -8.93 2.29 -23.21
CA VAL A 109 -7.77 1.84 -24.00
C VAL A 109 -7.00 2.94 -24.76
N GLU A 110 -7.54 4.14 -24.91
CA GLU A 110 -6.90 5.25 -25.61
C GLU A 110 -6.17 6.18 -24.63
N GLY A 111 -4.84 6.22 -24.71
CA GLY A 111 -4.00 7.17 -23.97
C GLY A 111 -3.62 6.71 -22.56
N LEU A 112 -3.37 5.45 -22.36
CA LEU A 112 -2.82 4.89 -21.12
C LEU A 112 -1.62 5.71 -20.64
N ARG A 113 -1.82 6.41 -19.53
CA ARG A 113 -0.73 6.92 -18.74
C ARG A 113 -0.21 5.81 -17.84
N GLN A 114 1.06 5.81 -17.56
CA GLN A 114 1.67 4.85 -16.65
C GLN A 114 0.99 4.79 -15.28
N GLN A 115 0.43 5.90 -14.79
CA GLN A 115 -0.31 5.95 -13.52
C GLN A 115 -1.76 5.46 -13.61
N ALA A 116 -2.29 5.20 -14.78
CA ALA A 116 -3.70 4.90 -15.02
C ALA A 116 -3.98 3.49 -15.54
N PHE A 117 -2.99 2.60 -15.54
CA PHE A 117 -3.26 1.21 -15.90
C PHE A 117 -3.92 0.46 -14.75
N GLN A 118 -4.65 -0.59 -15.07
CA GLN A 118 -5.28 -1.46 -14.05
C GLN A 118 -4.24 -2.35 -13.39
N GLU A 119 -3.98 -2.12 -12.11
CA GLU A 119 -3.09 -2.99 -11.36
C GLU A 119 -3.60 -4.42 -11.28
N ILE A 120 -4.92 -4.61 -11.30
CA ILE A 120 -5.56 -5.94 -11.29
C ILE A 120 -5.20 -6.79 -12.51
N ASP A 121 -4.92 -6.16 -13.64
CA ASP A 121 -4.55 -6.89 -14.87
C ASP A 121 -3.08 -7.36 -14.88
N ILE A 122 -2.32 -7.06 -13.83
CA ILE A 122 -0.90 -7.40 -13.73
C ILE A 122 -0.67 -8.59 -12.78
N VAL A 123 -1.65 -8.94 -11.97
CA VAL A 123 -1.54 -9.96 -10.91
C VAL A 123 -2.18 -11.27 -11.32
#